data_2b38f78f6a42841a3cbba531b5f3e000
#
_entry.id   2b38f78f6a42841a3cbba531b5f3e000
#
_cell.length_a   1.000
_cell.length_b   1.000
_cell.length_c   1.000
_cell.angle_alpha   90.00
_cell.angle_beta   90.00
_cell.angle_gamma   90.00
#
_symmetry.space_group_name_H-M   'P 1'
#
loop_
_entity.id
_entity.type
_entity.pdbx_description
1 polymer ?
#
loop_
_entity_poly.entity_id
_entity_poly.type
_entity_poly.pdbx_seq_one_letter_code
_entity_poly.pdbx_strand_id
1 'polypeptide(L)'
;MGVIACAWPGARPPDVVVEFAVGTKTDTSYIKIGAPFRGFRRVEYAEYQLNNRWWLGRKVGAATSYEQLTGPLVSPAANGLAFAYYDTLGAVTTNPAAVGSIAFTLRTESFKNTYVGATYVYQRDSLTTKVALRR
;
A
#
# COMPACT_ATOMS: atom_id res chain seq x y z
N MET A 1 1.43 -27.30 -16.31
CA MET A 1 0.80 -26.85 -15.06
C MET A 1 1.21 -27.83 -13.98
N GLY A 2 2.06 -27.40 -13.05
CA GLY A 2 2.42 -28.21 -11.89
C GLY A 2 1.61 -27.75 -10.68
N VAL A 3 0.74 -28.59 -10.17
CA VAL A 3 0.00 -28.33 -8.93
C VAL A 3 0.75 -29.02 -7.80
N ILE A 4 1.19 -28.25 -6.81
CA ILE A 4 1.71 -28.81 -5.57
C ILE A 4 0.59 -28.67 -4.54
N ALA A 5 -0.09 -29.77 -4.27
CA ALA A 5 -1.07 -29.86 -3.20
C ALA A 5 -0.34 -30.35 -1.93
N CYS A 6 -0.26 -29.51 -0.91
CA CYS A 6 0.15 -29.92 0.42
C CYS A 6 -1.07 -30.51 1.14
N ALA A 7 -1.24 -31.84 1.08
CA ALA A 7 -2.23 -32.53 1.86
C ALA A 7 -1.68 -32.83 3.26
N TRP A 8 -2.37 -32.35 4.27
CA TRP A 8 -2.13 -32.77 5.66
C TRP A 8 -2.71 -34.19 5.85
N PRO A 9 -2.02 -35.12 6.50
CA PRO A 9 -2.57 -36.44 6.74
C PRO A 9 -3.70 -36.35 7.79
N GLY A 10 -4.91 -36.30 7.31
CA GLY A 10 -6.14 -36.22 8.08
C GLY A 10 -7.16 -35.35 7.37
N ALA A 11 -8.12 -35.92 6.79
CA ALA A 11 -9.40 -35.51 6.20
C ALA A 11 -9.76 -34.01 6.02
N ARG A 12 -8.82 -33.08 6.12
CA ARG A 12 -9.03 -31.65 5.85
C ARG A 12 -8.47 -31.31 4.48
N PRO A 13 -9.26 -30.70 3.58
CA PRO A 13 -8.73 -30.23 2.32
C PRO A 13 -7.59 -29.21 2.57
N PRO A 14 -6.60 -29.09 1.68
CA PRO A 14 -5.55 -28.11 1.83
C PRO A 14 -6.16 -26.70 1.86
N ASP A 15 -5.80 -25.92 2.88
CA ASP A 15 -6.31 -24.54 3.04
C ASP A 15 -5.76 -23.60 1.94
N VAL A 16 -4.70 -23.99 1.24
CA VAL A 16 -4.06 -23.21 0.20
C VAL A 16 -3.52 -24.12 -0.90
N VAL A 17 -3.91 -23.85 -2.13
CA VAL A 17 -3.32 -24.46 -3.34
C VAL A 17 -2.48 -23.40 -4.03
N VAL A 18 -1.21 -23.69 -4.27
CA VAL A 18 -0.31 -22.78 -5.00
C VAL A 18 -0.06 -23.35 -6.38
N GLU A 19 -0.54 -22.66 -7.40
CA GLU A 19 -0.30 -22.99 -8.80
C GLU A 19 0.81 -22.11 -9.36
N PHE A 20 1.79 -22.75 -10.01
CA PHE A 20 2.83 -22.03 -10.74
C PHE A 20 2.50 -22.03 -12.24
N ALA A 21 2.51 -20.82 -12.84
CA ALA A 21 2.29 -20.71 -14.26
C ALA A 21 3.41 -21.40 -15.07
N VAL A 22 3.05 -22.07 -16.15
CA VAL A 22 4.02 -22.66 -17.09
C VAL A 22 4.92 -21.56 -17.65
N GLY A 23 6.24 -21.74 -17.54
CA GLY A 23 7.23 -20.76 -18.01
C GLY A 23 7.82 -19.86 -16.92
N THR A 24 7.31 -19.90 -15.68
CA THR A 24 8.08 -19.37 -14.54
C THR A 24 9.28 -20.27 -14.30
N LYS A 25 10.47 -19.67 -14.17
CA LYS A 25 11.73 -20.39 -13.82
C LYS A 25 11.71 -20.88 -12.35
N THR A 26 10.57 -21.35 -11.88
CA THR A 26 10.46 -21.88 -10.53
C THR A 26 10.85 -23.34 -10.58
N ASP A 27 12.07 -23.61 -10.21
CA ASP A 27 12.56 -24.97 -10.01
C ASP A 27 11.91 -25.55 -8.75
N THR A 28 10.87 -26.34 -8.94
CA THR A 28 10.14 -26.98 -7.86
C THR A 28 10.97 -28.03 -7.12
N SER A 29 12.13 -28.43 -7.65
CA SER A 29 13.03 -29.39 -6.99
C SER A 29 13.57 -28.88 -5.65
N TYR A 30 13.62 -27.56 -5.48
CA TYR A 30 14.04 -26.93 -4.22
C TYR A 30 12.93 -26.78 -3.17
N ILE A 31 11.68 -27.03 -3.53
CA ILE A 31 10.56 -26.95 -2.59
C ILE A 31 10.46 -28.28 -1.84
N LYS A 32 10.95 -28.30 -0.61
CA LYS A 32 10.89 -29.46 0.29
C LYS A 32 9.74 -29.35 1.26
N ILE A 33 9.28 -30.50 1.79
CA ILE A 33 8.32 -30.52 2.90
C ILE A 33 8.91 -29.70 4.06
N GLY A 34 8.12 -28.76 4.59
CA GLY A 34 8.57 -27.84 5.64
C GLY A 34 9.25 -26.56 5.14
N ALA A 35 9.37 -26.35 3.82
CA ALA A 35 9.87 -25.08 3.28
C ALA A 35 8.99 -23.90 3.72
N PRO A 36 9.58 -22.80 4.22
CA PRO A 36 8.81 -21.62 4.62
C PRO A 36 8.11 -21.01 3.41
N PHE A 37 6.82 -20.79 3.51
CA PHE A 37 6.02 -20.15 2.49
C PHE A 37 5.59 -18.74 2.95
N ARG A 38 5.75 -17.75 2.07
CA ARG A 38 5.27 -16.38 2.31
C ARG A 38 4.41 -15.92 1.15
N GLY A 39 3.16 -15.62 1.44
CA GLY A 39 2.28 -14.97 0.50
C GLY A 39 2.46 -13.46 0.54
N PHE A 40 2.51 -12.82 -0.63
CA PHE A 40 2.53 -11.38 -0.77
C PHE A 40 1.26 -10.92 -1.48
N ARG A 41 0.72 -9.81 -1.03
CA ARG A 41 -0.40 -9.17 -1.67
C ARG A 41 0.02 -7.77 -2.10
N ARG A 42 -0.19 -7.45 -3.37
CA ARG A 42 0.01 -6.07 -3.86
C ARG A 42 -1.08 -5.19 -3.26
N VAL A 43 -0.67 -4.10 -2.65
CA VAL A 43 -1.56 -3.06 -2.15
C VAL A 43 -1.08 -1.74 -2.73
N GLU A 44 -2.00 -0.97 -3.28
CA GLU A 44 -1.76 0.35 -3.84
C GLU A 44 -2.52 1.38 -3.03
N TYR A 45 -1.83 2.44 -2.62
CA TYR A 45 -2.42 3.61 -1.98
C TYR A 45 -2.25 4.81 -2.91
N ALA A 46 -3.34 5.51 -3.18
CA ALA A 46 -3.31 6.68 -4.04
C ALA A 46 -4.38 7.69 -3.68
N GLU A 47 -4.15 8.92 -4.10
CA GLU A 47 -5.20 9.94 -4.12
C GLU A 47 -6.13 9.67 -5.30
N TYR A 48 -7.42 9.76 -5.06
CA TYR A 48 -8.43 9.68 -6.11
C TYR A 48 -9.53 10.70 -5.86
N GLN A 49 -10.21 11.09 -6.92
CA GLN A 49 -11.27 12.08 -6.83
C GLN A 49 -12.64 11.39 -6.76
N LEU A 50 -13.44 11.81 -5.78
CA LEU A 50 -14.84 11.39 -5.64
C LEU A 50 -15.67 12.60 -5.21
N ASN A 51 -16.76 12.87 -5.93
CA ASN A 51 -17.64 14.01 -5.65
C ASN A 51 -16.90 15.35 -5.57
N ASN A 52 -16.01 15.57 -6.53
CA ASN A 52 -15.17 16.77 -6.66
C ASN A 52 -14.24 17.06 -5.47
N ARG A 53 -13.91 16.02 -4.68
CA ARG A 53 -12.97 16.07 -3.55
C ARG A 53 -11.95 14.97 -3.66
N TRP A 54 -10.78 15.19 -3.07
CA TRP A 54 -9.69 14.23 -3.07
C TRP A 54 -9.74 13.35 -1.83
N TRP A 55 -9.46 12.07 -2.01
CA TRP A 55 -9.52 11.05 -0.97
C TRP A 55 -8.30 10.15 -1.05
N LEU A 56 -7.82 9.68 0.09
CA LEU A 56 -6.89 8.55 0.12
C LEU A 56 -7.69 7.27 -0.07
N GLY A 57 -7.28 6.50 -1.05
CA GLY A 57 -7.86 5.19 -1.33
C GLY A 57 -6.84 4.08 -1.32
N ARG A 58 -7.34 2.86 -1.22
CA ARG A 58 -6.57 1.62 -1.26
C ARG A 58 -7.15 0.68 -2.31
N LYS A 59 -6.27 0.07 -3.11
CA LYS A 59 -6.61 -1.09 -3.94
C LYS A 59 -5.83 -2.30 -3.46
N VAL A 60 -6.45 -3.47 -3.52
CA VAL A 60 -5.84 -4.73 -3.11
C VAL A 60 -5.87 -5.73 -4.27
N GLY A 61 -4.71 -6.24 -4.65
CA GLY A 61 -4.59 -7.21 -5.75
C GLY A 61 -5.05 -6.63 -7.09
N ALA A 62 -6.02 -7.28 -7.72
CA ALA A 62 -6.60 -6.90 -9.02
C ALA A 62 -7.86 -6.01 -8.92
N ALA A 63 -8.14 -5.41 -7.76
CA ALA A 63 -9.29 -4.52 -7.61
C ALA A 63 -9.25 -3.37 -8.63
N THR A 64 -10.36 -3.07 -9.25
CA THR A 64 -10.49 -2.01 -10.27
C THR A 64 -10.79 -0.63 -9.68
N SER A 65 -11.36 -0.59 -8.46
CA SER A 65 -11.74 0.64 -7.77
C SER A 65 -10.97 0.80 -6.46
N TYR A 66 -10.84 2.04 -6.02
CA TYR A 66 -10.30 2.36 -4.70
C TYR A 66 -11.35 2.20 -3.62
N GLU A 67 -10.99 1.54 -2.54
CA GLU A 67 -11.69 1.60 -1.27
C GLU A 67 -11.28 2.91 -0.56
N GLN A 68 -12.25 3.71 -0.17
CA GLN A 68 -12.02 4.98 0.52
C GLN A 68 -11.50 4.73 1.94
N LEU A 69 -10.39 5.35 2.30
CA LEU A 69 -9.79 5.24 3.63
C LEU A 69 -10.01 6.50 4.46
N THR A 70 -9.59 7.66 3.94
CA THR A 70 -9.69 8.93 4.66
C THR A 70 -9.71 10.13 3.71
N GLY A 71 -10.13 11.28 4.21
CA GLY A 71 -10.18 12.57 3.52
C GLY A 71 -11.34 13.43 4.04
N PRO A 72 -11.62 14.54 3.39
CA PRO A 72 -11.01 15.00 2.15
C PRO A 72 -9.57 15.47 2.34
N LEU A 73 -8.77 15.23 1.30
CA LEU A 73 -7.39 15.71 1.21
C LEU A 73 -7.37 17.02 0.43
N VAL A 74 -6.33 17.82 0.61
CA VAL A 74 -6.01 18.89 -0.33
C VAL A 74 -5.64 18.29 -1.68
N SER A 75 -5.71 19.05 -2.76
CA SER A 75 -5.44 18.52 -4.10
C SER A 75 -4.01 17.99 -4.24
N PRO A 76 -3.75 17.05 -5.19
CA PRO A 76 -2.39 16.57 -5.50
C PRO A 76 -1.42 17.72 -5.83
N ALA A 77 -1.90 18.78 -6.50
CA ALA A 77 -1.09 19.97 -6.78
C ALA A 77 -0.61 20.70 -5.51
N ALA A 78 -1.31 20.52 -4.39
CA ALA A 78 -0.93 21.04 -3.06
C ALA A 78 -0.31 19.95 -2.17
N ASN A 79 0.13 18.83 -2.74
CA ASN A 79 0.74 17.68 -2.06
C ASN A 79 -0.15 17.12 -0.94
N GLY A 80 -1.41 16.80 -1.24
CA GLY A 80 -2.34 16.17 -0.29
C GLY A 80 -1.79 14.88 0.27
N LEU A 81 -1.15 14.06 -0.58
CA LEU A 81 -0.37 12.89 -0.19
C LEU A 81 1.05 13.03 -0.71
N ALA A 82 2.02 12.95 0.16
CA ALA A 82 3.43 13.00 -0.20
C ALA A 82 4.20 11.84 0.44
N PHE A 83 5.13 11.24 -0.31
CA PHE A 83 6.05 10.22 0.16
C PHE A 83 7.48 10.72 0.09
N ALA A 84 8.26 10.43 1.12
CA ALA A 84 9.71 10.62 1.14
C ALA A 84 10.39 9.31 1.52
N TYR A 85 11.41 8.93 0.76
CA TYR A 85 12.13 7.69 0.95
C TYR A 85 13.50 7.99 1.56
N TYR A 86 13.89 7.22 2.54
CA TYR A 86 15.15 7.37 3.25
C TYR A 86 15.91 6.04 3.23
N ASP A 87 17.22 6.13 3.12
CA ASP A 87 18.09 4.97 3.25
C ASP A 87 18.24 4.51 4.72
N THR A 88 19.08 3.52 4.95
CA THR A 88 19.36 2.97 6.28
C THR A 88 20.13 3.95 7.20
N LEU A 89 20.76 4.97 6.62
CA LEU A 89 21.46 6.03 7.34
C LEU A 89 20.57 7.25 7.59
N GLY A 90 19.34 7.26 7.04
CA GLY A 90 18.39 8.36 7.21
C GLY A 90 18.53 9.48 6.17
N ALA A 91 19.38 9.33 5.17
CA ALA A 91 19.46 10.26 4.05
C ALA A 91 18.34 10.00 3.02
N VAL A 92 17.84 11.07 2.38
CA VAL A 92 16.83 10.95 1.32
C VAL A 92 17.42 10.18 0.15
N THR A 93 16.67 9.20 -0.37
CA THR A 93 17.09 8.37 -1.49
C THR A 93 15.99 8.19 -2.52
N THR A 94 16.37 8.11 -3.79
CA THR A 94 15.51 7.71 -4.92
C THR A 94 15.80 6.29 -5.39
N ASN A 95 16.81 5.63 -4.80
CA ASN A 95 17.16 4.25 -5.14
C ASN A 95 16.27 3.26 -4.35
N PRO A 96 15.35 2.53 -4.99
CA PRO A 96 14.45 1.60 -4.29
C PRO A 96 15.16 0.51 -3.49
N ALA A 97 16.34 0.07 -3.95
CA ALA A 97 17.13 -0.96 -3.27
C ALA A 97 17.77 -0.46 -1.96
N ALA A 98 17.96 0.84 -1.82
CA ALA A 98 18.56 1.47 -0.64
C ALA A 98 17.52 1.89 0.41
N VAL A 99 16.21 1.85 0.09
CA VAL A 99 15.17 2.34 1.00
C VAL A 99 15.16 1.53 2.29
N GLY A 100 15.41 2.21 3.41
CA GLY A 100 15.32 1.67 4.78
C GLY A 100 14.08 2.15 5.53
N SER A 101 13.55 3.32 5.17
CA SER A 101 12.30 3.83 5.75
C SER A 101 11.55 4.73 4.78
N ILE A 102 10.24 4.83 4.99
CA ILE A 102 9.33 5.64 4.19
C ILE A 102 8.60 6.59 5.14
N ALA A 103 8.66 7.88 4.87
CA ALA A 103 7.77 8.85 5.49
C ALA A 103 6.63 9.17 4.53
N PHE A 104 5.43 9.27 5.06
CA PHE A 104 4.30 9.77 4.31
C PHE A 104 3.62 10.91 5.05
N THR A 105 3.20 11.90 4.30
CA THR A 105 2.50 13.07 4.82
C THR A 105 1.13 13.12 4.17
N LEU A 106 0.10 13.22 5.01
CA LEU A 106 -1.27 13.51 4.60
C LEU A 106 -1.60 14.95 4.95
N ARG A 107 -2.16 15.69 3.99
CA ARG A 107 -2.71 17.02 4.23
C ARG A 107 -4.19 16.98 3.94
N THR A 108 -4.97 17.20 4.99
CA THR A 108 -6.43 17.19 4.93
C THR A 108 -6.99 18.60 4.90
N GLU A 109 -8.21 18.74 4.42
CA GLU A 109 -8.98 19.96 4.54
C GLU A 109 -10.37 19.66 5.12
N SER A 110 -10.96 20.65 5.79
CA SER A 110 -12.28 20.49 6.38
C SER A 110 -13.35 20.23 5.34
N PHE A 111 -14.38 19.47 5.69
CA PHE A 111 -15.50 19.18 4.79
C PHE A 111 -16.31 20.45 4.47
N LYS A 112 -16.40 21.35 5.45
CA LYS A 112 -17.07 22.65 5.33
C LYS A 112 -16.06 23.77 5.52
N ASN A 113 -16.27 24.86 4.78
CA ASN A 113 -15.53 26.08 5.02
C ASN A 113 -16.00 26.73 6.34
N THR A 114 -15.07 27.40 6.99
CA THR A 114 -15.31 28.18 8.20
C THR A 114 -15.09 29.64 7.91
N TYR A 115 -15.93 30.50 8.47
CA TYR A 115 -15.79 31.93 8.34
C TYR A 115 -14.71 32.45 9.28
N VAL A 116 -13.64 32.99 8.71
CA VAL A 116 -12.51 33.55 9.47
C VAL A 116 -12.22 34.96 8.95
N GLY A 117 -12.38 35.94 9.83
CA GLY A 117 -12.29 37.34 9.45
C GLY A 117 -13.40 37.73 8.46
N ALA A 118 -13.04 38.11 7.22
CA ALA A 118 -13.98 38.47 6.17
C ALA A 118 -14.10 37.41 5.06
N THR A 119 -13.53 36.20 5.24
CA THR A 119 -13.40 35.19 4.18
C THR A 119 -13.81 33.81 4.66
N TYR A 120 -14.39 33.01 3.76
CA TYR A 120 -14.62 31.60 3.99
C TYR A 120 -13.37 30.81 3.60
N VAL A 121 -12.84 30.03 4.54
CA VAL A 121 -11.66 29.20 4.33
C VAL A 121 -11.91 27.75 4.76
N TYR A 122 -11.30 26.79 4.06
CA TYR A 122 -11.22 25.43 4.54
C TYR A 122 -10.07 25.34 5.55
N GLN A 123 -10.36 24.77 6.72
CA GLN A 123 -9.32 24.48 7.69
C GLN A 123 -8.49 23.31 7.16
N ARG A 124 -7.16 23.42 7.29
CA ARG A 124 -6.21 22.41 6.83
C ARG A 124 -5.39 21.90 8.00
N ASP A 125 -5.10 20.61 7.94
CA ASP A 125 -4.23 19.94 8.90
C ASP A 125 -3.27 19.01 8.17
N SER A 126 -2.16 18.65 8.82
CA SER A 126 -1.18 17.74 8.25
C SER A 126 -0.68 16.74 9.26
N LEU A 127 -0.64 15.47 8.84
CA LEU A 127 -0.07 14.37 9.60
C LEU A 127 1.12 13.80 8.82
N THR A 128 2.28 13.72 9.47
CA THR A 128 3.44 13.01 8.93
C THR A 128 3.80 11.85 9.83
N THR A 129 4.02 10.68 9.24
CA THR A 129 4.54 9.51 9.94
C THR A 129 5.64 8.84 9.14
N LYS A 130 6.55 8.14 9.83
CA LYS A 130 7.67 7.44 9.23
C LYS A 130 7.64 5.97 9.65
N VAL A 131 7.76 5.09 8.67
CA VAL A 131 7.74 3.63 8.86
C VAL A 131 9.08 3.06 8.43
N ALA A 132 9.73 2.32 9.31
CA ALA A 132 10.93 1.57 8.98
C ALA A 132 10.56 0.27 8.28
N LEU A 133 11.29 -0.07 7.21
CA LEU A 133 11.13 -1.34 6.52
C LEU A 133 11.94 -2.41 7.27
N ARG A 134 11.28 -3.50 7.61
CA ARG A 134 11.97 -4.69 8.10
C ARG A 134 12.58 -5.42 6.91
N ARG A 135 13.87 -5.61 6.94
CA ARG A 135 14.62 -6.45 6.00
C ARG A 135 14.77 -7.85 6.57
#